data_5751492f8cf7f22aedeb4c1598aa94a3
#
_entry.id   5751492f8cf7f22aedeb4c1598aa94a3
#
_cell.length_a   1.000
_cell.length_b   1.000
_cell.length_c   1.000
_cell.angle_alpha   90.00
_cell.angle_beta   90.00
_cell.angle_gamma   90.00
#
_symmetry.space_group_name_H-M   'P 1'
#
loop_
_entity.id
_entity.type
_entity.pdbx_description
1 polymer ?
#
loop_
_entity_poly.entity_id
_entity_poly.type
_entity_poly.pdbx_seq_one_letter_code
_entity_poly.pdbx_strand_id
1 'polypeptide(L)'
;ACRVDGPVKVIFDRESTLLVYDKIKTRITERAGKFPETEIVFYAMDDLLNAQRDLNKMVDENLIQAEIPAHLYAIVGEQTVSAVLKNNSKTDSYTIEIRRDSDGSLIADPITLAAGASVSSITLKEAPEYGNAACTATITATRDGKTVGTLEVKTALHAAYLWPKEVMSK
;
A
#
# COMPACT_ATOMS: atom_id res chain seq x y z
N ALA A 1 13.04 26.86 24.40
CA ALA A 1 12.29 27.52 23.30
C ALA A 1 12.40 26.65 22.06
N CYS A 2 11.29 26.10 21.60
CA CYS A 2 11.27 25.40 20.30
C CYS A 2 11.40 26.44 19.18
N ARG A 3 12.44 26.32 18.38
CA ARG A 3 12.54 27.04 17.12
C ARG A 3 11.73 26.24 16.07
N VAL A 4 10.74 26.87 15.52
CA VAL A 4 9.93 26.27 14.44
C VAL A 4 10.41 26.93 13.14
N ASP A 5 11.12 26.17 12.33
CA ASP A 5 11.52 26.58 10.99
C ASP A 5 10.58 25.92 9.99
N GLY A 6 9.73 26.71 9.34
CA GLY A 6 8.81 26.24 8.29
C GLY A 6 7.32 26.23 8.71
N PRO A 7 6.44 25.78 7.80
CA PRO A 7 5.00 25.76 8.06
C PRO A 7 4.63 24.75 9.14
N VAL A 8 3.90 25.20 10.14
CA VAL A 8 3.40 24.36 11.24
C VAL A 8 1.92 24.06 11.01
N LYS A 9 1.59 22.78 10.92
CA LYS A 9 0.21 22.31 10.92
C LYS A 9 -0.18 21.88 12.33
N VAL A 10 -1.18 22.53 12.88
CA VAL A 10 -1.74 22.17 14.18
C VAL A 10 -3.14 21.62 13.96
N ILE A 11 -3.35 20.39 14.39
CA ILE A 11 -4.62 19.68 14.27
C ILE A 11 -5.25 19.67 15.67
N PHE A 12 -6.48 20.16 15.78
CA PHE A 12 -7.24 20.16 17.02
C PHE A 12 -8.40 19.18 16.90
N ASP A 13 -8.63 18.45 17.97
CA ASP A 13 -9.82 17.66 18.09
C ASP A 13 -11.05 18.58 18.39
N ARG A 14 -12.24 18.13 17.99
CA ARG A 14 -13.47 18.93 18.03
C ARG A 14 -13.85 19.40 19.44
N GLU A 15 -13.58 18.61 20.47
CA GLU A 15 -13.95 18.93 21.85
C GLU A 15 -13.02 19.97 22.49
N SER A 16 -11.74 19.94 22.13
CA SER A 16 -10.75 20.90 22.62
C SER A 16 -10.73 22.21 21.85
N THR A 17 -11.30 22.25 20.63
CA THR A 17 -11.19 23.39 19.71
C THR A 17 -11.91 24.65 20.24
N LEU A 18 -13.06 24.52 20.86
CA LEU A 18 -13.88 25.65 21.30
C LEU A 18 -13.34 26.37 22.56
N LEU A 19 -12.60 25.66 23.43
CA LEU A 19 -12.09 26.22 24.70
C LEU A 19 -10.68 26.79 24.59
N VAL A 20 -9.86 26.32 23.67
CA VAL A 20 -8.44 26.63 23.59
C VAL A 20 -8.06 27.34 22.28
N TYR A 21 -8.91 27.26 21.28
CA TYR A 21 -8.63 27.74 19.91
C TYR A 21 -8.25 29.25 19.92
N ASP A 22 -9.03 30.11 20.53
CA ASP A 22 -8.75 31.56 20.52
C ASP A 22 -7.47 31.93 21.25
N LYS A 23 -7.18 31.27 22.38
CA LYS A 23 -5.95 31.51 23.15
C LYS A 23 -4.71 31.01 22.43
N ILE A 24 -4.78 29.84 21.80
CA ILE A 24 -3.69 29.27 21.03
C ILE A 24 -3.50 30.04 19.73
N LYS A 25 -4.57 30.38 19.02
CA LYS A 25 -4.53 31.20 17.82
C LYS A 25 -3.85 32.54 18.07
N THR A 26 -4.24 33.24 19.13
CA THR A 26 -3.63 34.53 19.50
C THR A 26 -2.13 34.37 19.76
N ARG A 27 -1.73 33.40 20.58
CA ARG A 27 -0.31 33.16 20.88
C ARG A 27 0.52 32.75 19.66
N ILE A 28 -0.04 31.94 18.77
CA ILE A 28 0.66 31.51 17.57
C ILE A 28 0.75 32.65 16.58
N THR A 29 -0.31 33.48 16.44
CA THR A 29 -0.30 34.67 15.58
C THR A 29 0.70 35.70 16.08
N GLU A 30 0.78 35.94 17.39
CA GLU A 30 1.78 36.82 18.00
C GLU A 30 3.21 36.32 17.76
N ARG A 31 3.40 35.02 17.80
CA ARG A 31 4.70 34.40 17.56
C ARG A 31 5.07 34.39 16.08
N ALA A 32 4.11 34.16 15.19
CA ALA A 32 4.30 34.27 13.73
C ALA A 32 4.63 35.71 13.29
N GLY A 33 4.08 36.72 13.98
CA GLY A 33 4.46 38.13 13.74
C GLY A 33 5.93 38.44 14.03
N LYS A 34 6.59 37.64 14.88
CA LYS A 34 8.03 37.74 15.16
C LYS A 34 8.91 36.95 14.21
N PHE A 35 8.33 36.04 13.45
CA PHE A 35 9.02 35.19 12.47
C PHE A 35 8.21 35.21 11.17
N PRO A 36 8.37 36.27 10.35
CA PRO A 36 7.53 36.50 9.15
C PRO A 36 7.66 35.42 8.07
N GLU A 37 8.70 34.58 8.14
CA GLU A 37 8.90 33.45 7.22
C GLU A 37 8.10 32.20 7.62
N THR A 38 7.39 32.22 8.75
CA THR A 38 6.63 31.09 9.26
C THR A 38 5.17 31.21 8.87
N GLU A 39 4.70 30.34 8.00
CA GLU A 39 3.28 30.20 7.72
C GLU A 39 2.65 29.22 8.71
N ILE A 40 1.58 29.67 9.38
CA ILE A 40 0.83 28.84 10.33
C ILE A 40 -0.55 28.58 9.75
N VAL A 41 -0.83 27.32 9.47
CA VAL A 41 -2.09 26.88 8.90
C VAL A 41 -2.87 26.08 9.92
N PHE A 42 -4.12 26.48 10.17
CA PHE A 42 -5.05 25.79 11.06
C PHE A 42 -6.11 25.07 10.24
N TYR A 43 -6.36 23.82 10.58
CA TYR A 43 -7.45 23.05 10.01
C TYR A 43 -8.40 22.62 11.14
N ALA A 44 -9.70 22.80 10.94
CA ALA A 44 -10.68 22.17 11.80
C ALA A 44 -10.66 20.65 11.55
N MET A 45 -10.83 19.85 12.62
CA MET A 45 -10.83 18.38 12.47
C MET A 45 -11.93 17.90 11.51
N ASP A 46 -13.10 18.55 11.53
CA ASP A 46 -14.20 18.23 10.60
C ASP A 46 -13.80 18.48 9.14
N ASP A 47 -13.05 19.53 8.85
CA ASP A 47 -12.59 19.83 7.49
C ASP A 47 -11.56 18.80 7.00
N LEU A 48 -10.68 18.36 7.90
CA LEU A 48 -9.73 17.29 7.60
C LEU A 48 -10.42 15.94 7.38
N LEU A 49 -11.42 15.60 8.22
CA LEU A 49 -12.19 14.37 8.07
C LEU A 49 -13.02 14.39 6.78
N ASN A 50 -13.60 15.51 6.40
CA ASN A 50 -14.32 15.68 5.15
C ASN A 50 -13.39 15.60 3.95
N ALA A 51 -12.25 16.28 4.00
CA ALA A 51 -11.22 16.18 2.95
C ALA A 51 -10.69 14.75 2.81
N GLN A 52 -10.50 14.02 3.92
CA GLN A 52 -10.09 12.62 3.89
C GLN A 52 -11.17 11.70 3.34
N ARG A 53 -12.45 11.96 3.64
CA ARG A 53 -13.57 11.22 3.05
C ARG A 53 -13.67 11.46 1.55
N ASP A 54 -13.52 12.70 1.10
CA ASP A 54 -13.53 13.05 -0.32
C ASP A 54 -12.32 12.47 -1.04
N LEU A 55 -11.15 12.46 -0.41
CA LEU A 55 -9.97 11.79 -0.92
C LEU A 55 -10.16 10.28 -0.99
N ASN A 56 -10.72 9.65 0.05
CA ASN A 56 -11.01 8.22 0.06
C ASN A 56 -12.08 7.85 -0.98
N LYS A 57 -13.05 8.72 -1.21
CA LYS A 57 -14.06 8.53 -2.26
C LYS A 57 -13.45 8.63 -3.66
N MET A 58 -12.57 9.58 -3.90
CA MET A 58 -11.80 9.68 -5.15
C MET A 58 -10.87 8.47 -5.33
N VAL A 59 -10.26 8.00 -4.24
CA VAL A 59 -9.44 6.81 -4.17
C VAL A 59 -10.25 5.56 -4.49
N ASP A 60 -11.46 5.42 -3.94
CA ASP A 60 -12.35 4.27 -4.17
C ASP A 60 -12.87 4.21 -5.62
N GLU A 61 -13.01 5.34 -6.30
CA GLU A 61 -13.45 5.38 -7.69
C GLU A 61 -12.32 5.11 -8.71
N ASN A 62 -11.06 5.36 -8.35
CA ASN A 62 -9.91 5.31 -9.26
C ASN A 62 -8.75 4.44 -8.76
N LEU A 63 -8.79 3.87 -7.55
CA LEU A 63 -7.70 3.10 -7.00
C LEU A 63 -7.90 1.60 -7.15
N ILE A 64 -6.81 0.95 -7.48
CA ILE A 64 -6.72 -0.50 -7.47
C ILE A 64 -6.62 -0.96 -6.02
N GLN A 65 -7.65 -1.65 -5.55
CA GLN A 65 -7.71 -2.24 -4.21
C GLN A 65 -7.34 -3.72 -4.28
N ALA A 66 -6.05 -4.00 -4.30
CA ALA A 66 -5.52 -5.36 -4.32
C ALA A 66 -4.74 -5.67 -3.04
N GLU A 67 -4.82 -6.91 -2.59
CA GLU A 67 -3.91 -7.44 -1.59
C GLU A 67 -2.87 -8.30 -2.29
N ILE A 68 -1.62 -7.87 -2.21
CA ILE A 68 -0.45 -8.57 -2.76
C ILE A 68 0.57 -8.75 -1.63
N PRO A 69 1.03 -9.96 -1.33
CA PRO A 69 2.05 -10.15 -0.30
C PRO A 69 3.35 -9.44 -0.66
N ALA A 70 3.97 -8.78 0.31
CA ALA A 70 5.30 -8.20 0.14
C ALA A 70 6.39 -9.27 -0.02
N HIS A 71 6.13 -10.48 0.46
CA HIS A 71 7.03 -11.62 0.42
C HIS A 71 6.30 -12.88 -0.01
N LEU A 72 6.85 -13.57 -0.99
CA LEU A 72 6.42 -14.88 -1.47
C LEU A 72 7.43 -15.92 -0.99
N TYR A 73 6.98 -16.89 -0.23
CA TYR A 73 7.85 -17.93 0.31
C TYR A 73 7.66 -19.23 -0.45
N ALA A 74 8.72 -19.67 -1.12
CA ALA A 74 8.76 -20.86 -1.92
C ALA A 74 9.67 -21.93 -1.32
N ILE A 75 9.40 -23.17 -1.64
CA ILE A 75 10.26 -24.31 -1.31
C ILE A 75 11.08 -24.66 -2.56
N VAL A 76 12.38 -24.78 -2.38
CA VAL A 76 13.29 -25.15 -3.50
C VAL A 76 12.81 -26.43 -4.15
N GLY A 77 12.69 -26.41 -5.46
CA GLY A 77 12.23 -27.54 -6.26
C GLY A 77 10.71 -27.67 -6.38
N GLU A 78 9.92 -26.85 -5.68
CA GLU A 78 8.46 -26.84 -5.78
C GLU A 78 7.96 -25.64 -6.56
N GLN A 79 7.03 -25.85 -7.49
CA GLN A 79 6.45 -24.76 -8.28
C GLN A 79 5.25 -24.07 -7.60
N THR A 80 4.61 -24.72 -6.64
CA THR A 80 3.46 -24.13 -5.94
C THR A 80 3.92 -23.30 -4.75
N VAL A 81 3.50 -22.02 -4.74
CA VAL A 81 3.76 -21.09 -3.66
C VAL A 81 2.45 -20.73 -2.97
N SER A 82 2.40 -20.91 -1.66
CA SER A 82 1.26 -20.44 -0.85
C SER A 82 1.31 -18.93 -0.75
N ALA A 83 0.34 -18.25 -1.35
CA ALA A 83 0.24 -16.79 -1.37
C ALA A 83 -1.19 -16.37 -1.60
N VAL A 84 -1.69 -15.46 -0.78
CA VAL A 84 -3.03 -14.90 -0.95
C VAL A 84 -2.94 -13.65 -1.80
N LEU A 85 -3.53 -13.70 -2.99
CA LEU A 85 -3.77 -12.53 -3.83
C LEU A 85 -5.26 -12.25 -3.84
N LYS A 86 -5.67 -11.02 -3.61
CA LYS A 86 -7.08 -10.67 -3.51
C LYS A 86 -7.40 -9.38 -4.26
N ASN A 87 -8.53 -9.42 -4.95
CA ASN A 87 -9.15 -8.27 -5.57
C ASN A 87 -10.28 -7.76 -4.66
N ASN A 88 -10.09 -6.62 -4.03
CA ASN A 88 -11.11 -6.01 -3.16
C ASN A 88 -12.03 -5.03 -3.90
N SER A 89 -11.86 -4.86 -5.21
CA SER A 89 -12.79 -4.08 -6.02
C SER A 89 -14.17 -4.74 -6.07
N LYS A 90 -15.20 -3.92 -6.09
CA LYS A 90 -16.59 -4.37 -6.28
C LYS A 90 -17.00 -4.46 -7.74
N THR A 91 -16.24 -3.85 -8.64
CA THR A 91 -16.63 -3.66 -10.04
C THR A 91 -15.58 -4.11 -11.05
N ASP A 92 -14.30 -4.06 -10.69
CA ASP A 92 -13.20 -4.23 -11.63
C ASP A 92 -12.58 -5.62 -11.52
N SER A 93 -12.24 -6.20 -12.66
CA SER A 93 -11.40 -7.39 -12.73
C SER A 93 -9.93 -6.97 -12.72
N TYR A 94 -9.08 -7.74 -12.06
CA TYR A 94 -7.64 -7.49 -12.03
C TYR A 94 -6.89 -8.60 -12.74
N THR A 95 -5.92 -8.20 -13.56
CA THR A 95 -4.89 -9.11 -14.08
C THR A 95 -3.59 -8.78 -13.39
N ILE A 96 -2.97 -9.75 -12.76
CA ILE A 96 -1.75 -9.61 -11.97
C ILE A 96 -0.62 -10.36 -12.67
N GLU A 97 0.42 -9.64 -13.06
CA GLU A 97 1.66 -10.17 -13.59
C GLU A 97 2.78 -9.95 -12.57
N ILE A 98 3.51 -10.99 -12.22
CA ILE A 98 4.66 -10.88 -11.32
C ILE A 98 5.94 -11.16 -12.11
N ARG A 99 6.81 -10.15 -12.18
CA ARG A 99 8.06 -10.21 -12.92
C ARG A 99 9.25 -10.09 -12.00
N ARG A 100 10.29 -10.83 -12.30
CA ARG A 100 11.60 -10.71 -11.66
C ARG A 100 12.27 -9.41 -12.10
N ASP A 101 12.75 -8.61 -11.16
CA ASP A 101 13.33 -7.29 -11.45
C ASP A 101 14.66 -7.39 -12.22
N SER A 102 15.42 -8.48 -12.03
CA SER A 102 16.75 -8.64 -12.63
C SER A 102 16.74 -8.82 -14.14
N ASP A 103 15.71 -9.48 -14.69
CA ASP A 103 15.63 -9.84 -16.11
C ASP A 103 14.25 -9.57 -16.74
N GLY A 104 13.28 -9.09 -15.96
CA GLY A 104 11.92 -8.81 -16.41
C GLY A 104 11.08 -10.05 -16.73
N SER A 105 11.57 -11.26 -16.44
CA SER A 105 10.85 -12.50 -16.71
C SER A 105 9.64 -12.68 -15.81
N LEU A 106 8.54 -13.22 -16.36
CA LEU A 106 7.38 -13.63 -15.58
C LEU A 106 7.72 -14.82 -14.70
N ILE A 107 7.51 -14.74 -13.39
CA ILE A 107 7.69 -15.87 -12.47
C ILE A 107 6.51 -16.83 -12.45
N ALA A 108 5.33 -16.36 -12.83
CA ALA A 108 4.08 -17.14 -12.94
C ALA A 108 3.28 -16.66 -14.15
N ASP A 109 2.33 -17.46 -14.62
CA ASP A 109 1.39 -16.99 -15.63
C ASP A 109 0.50 -15.88 -15.07
N PRO A 110 0.03 -14.93 -15.91
CA PRO A 110 -0.85 -13.86 -15.46
C PRO A 110 -2.08 -14.40 -14.73
N ILE A 111 -2.38 -13.85 -13.56
CA ILE A 111 -3.48 -14.28 -12.70
C ILE A 111 -4.63 -13.27 -12.87
N THR A 112 -5.79 -13.75 -13.31
CA THR A 112 -6.98 -12.91 -13.44
C THR A 112 -7.92 -13.16 -12.27
N LEU A 113 -8.28 -12.10 -11.55
CA LEU A 113 -9.20 -12.10 -10.44
C LEU A 113 -10.42 -11.24 -10.77
N ALA A 114 -11.59 -11.84 -10.79
CA ALA A 114 -12.86 -11.11 -10.87
C ALA A 114 -13.04 -10.21 -9.62
N ALA A 115 -13.96 -9.26 -9.69
CA ALA A 115 -14.30 -8.42 -8.54
C ALA A 115 -14.60 -9.26 -7.29
N GLY A 116 -13.94 -8.96 -6.18
CA GLY A 116 -14.08 -9.68 -4.91
C GLY A 116 -13.42 -11.06 -4.85
N ALA A 117 -12.79 -11.54 -5.93
CA ALA A 117 -12.16 -12.85 -5.97
C ALA A 117 -10.77 -12.86 -5.34
N SER A 118 -10.34 -14.04 -4.89
CA SER A 118 -9.01 -14.28 -4.35
C SER A 118 -8.48 -15.65 -4.75
N VAL A 119 -7.16 -15.78 -4.74
CA VAL A 119 -6.45 -17.05 -4.84
C VAL A 119 -5.55 -17.23 -3.63
N SER A 120 -5.32 -18.46 -3.21
CA SER A 120 -4.50 -18.80 -2.03
C SER A 120 -3.13 -19.38 -2.39
N SER A 121 -2.88 -19.61 -3.67
CA SER A 121 -1.62 -20.12 -4.18
C SER A 121 -1.34 -19.63 -5.58
N ILE A 122 -0.06 -19.57 -5.92
CA ILE A 122 0.42 -19.31 -7.29
C ILE A 122 1.28 -20.48 -7.75
N THR A 123 1.22 -20.76 -9.04
CA THR A 123 2.10 -21.75 -9.66
C THR A 123 3.20 -21.01 -10.42
N LEU A 124 4.45 -21.22 -10.01
CA LEU A 124 5.61 -20.67 -10.69
C LEU A 124 5.84 -21.39 -12.02
N LYS A 125 6.36 -20.66 -13.01
CA LYS A 125 6.74 -21.24 -14.30
C LYS A 125 7.88 -22.24 -14.18
N GLU A 126 8.80 -21.97 -13.26
CA GLU A 126 9.95 -22.81 -12.98
C GLU A 126 10.08 -23.05 -11.48
N ALA A 127 10.52 -24.22 -11.08
CA ALA A 127 10.84 -24.49 -9.70
C ALA A 127 11.98 -23.58 -9.25
N PRO A 128 11.85 -22.88 -8.12
CA PRO A 128 12.85 -21.91 -7.70
C PRO A 128 14.11 -22.60 -7.16
N GLU A 129 15.24 -21.97 -7.41
CA GLU A 129 16.50 -22.28 -6.76
C GLU A 129 16.60 -21.54 -5.43
N TYR A 130 17.47 -22.01 -4.55
CA TYR A 130 17.75 -21.35 -3.27
C TYR A 130 18.16 -19.89 -3.47
N GLY A 131 17.54 -18.99 -2.71
CA GLY A 131 17.88 -17.58 -2.70
C GLY A 131 16.67 -16.66 -2.72
N ASN A 132 16.94 -15.38 -2.91
CA ASN A 132 15.95 -14.32 -2.93
C ASN A 132 15.97 -13.62 -4.29
N ALA A 133 14.81 -13.28 -4.79
CA ALA A 133 14.65 -12.49 -5.99
C ALA A 133 13.67 -11.33 -5.75
N ALA A 134 14.11 -10.11 -6.03
CA ALA A 134 13.23 -8.95 -6.06
C ALA A 134 12.30 -9.07 -7.27
N CYS A 135 11.03 -8.80 -7.05
CA CYS A 135 9.98 -8.88 -8.07
C CYS A 135 9.08 -7.63 -8.03
N THR A 136 8.43 -7.40 -9.13
CA THR A 136 7.38 -6.39 -9.24
C THR A 136 6.09 -7.05 -9.72
N ALA A 137 5.03 -6.87 -8.95
CA ALA A 137 3.68 -7.25 -9.35
C ALA A 137 3.01 -6.07 -10.03
N THR A 138 2.61 -6.24 -11.29
CA THR A 138 1.84 -5.26 -12.05
C THR A 138 0.39 -5.69 -12.07
N ILE A 139 -0.48 -4.84 -11.54
CA ILE A 139 -1.91 -5.07 -11.46
C ILE A 139 -2.58 -4.18 -12.50
N THR A 140 -3.28 -4.77 -13.45
CA THR A 140 -4.08 -4.06 -14.44
C THR A 140 -5.56 -4.23 -14.10
N ALA A 141 -6.23 -3.12 -13.81
CA ALA A 141 -7.66 -3.09 -13.55
C ALA A 141 -8.44 -2.91 -14.85
N THR A 142 -9.47 -3.73 -15.05
CA THR A 142 -10.32 -3.72 -16.24
C THR A 142 -11.79 -3.66 -15.81
N ARG A 143 -12.54 -2.75 -16.43
CA ARG A 143 -13.98 -2.59 -16.28
C ARG A 143 -14.64 -2.58 -17.65
N ASP A 144 -15.64 -3.42 -17.87
CA ASP A 144 -16.35 -3.54 -19.15
C ASP A 144 -15.40 -3.74 -20.37
N GLY A 145 -14.34 -4.53 -20.16
CA GLY A 145 -13.34 -4.83 -21.19
C GLY A 145 -12.33 -3.71 -21.45
N LYS A 146 -12.36 -2.61 -20.67
CA LYS A 146 -11.45 -1.48 -20.82
C LYS A 146 -10.52 -1.38 -19.60
N THR A 147 -9.24 -1.12 -19.85
CA THR A 147 -8.28 -0.83 -18.79
C THR A 147 -8.62 0.51 -18.14
N VAL A 148 -8.85 0.49 -16.83
CA VAL A 148 -9.15 1.69 -16.03
C VAL A 148 -7.98 2.16 -15.19
N GLY A 149 -6.97 1.32 -14.99
CA GLY A 149 -5.77 1.69 -14.25
C GLY A 149 -4.74 0.57 -14.19
N THR A 150 -3.53 0.93 -13.82
CA THR A 150 -2.42 0.01 -13.59
C THR A 150 -1.66 0.44 -12.34
N LEU A 151 -1.27 -0.52 -11.51
CA LEU A 151 -0.50 -0.30 -10.29
C LEU A 151 0.65 -1.29 -10.23
N GLU A 152 1.82 -0.81 -9.86
CA GLU A 152 2.99 -1.64 -9.58
C GLU A 152 3.25 -1.74 -8.07
N VAL A 153 3.44 -2.96 -7.59
CA VAL A 153 3.72 -3.27 -6.19
C VAL A 153 4.99 -4.09 -6.10
N LYS A 154 5.91 -3.68 -5.24
CA LYS A 154 7.14 -4.45 -4.98
C LYS A 154 6.83 -5.66 -4.10
N THR A 155 7.36 -6.80 -4.51
CA THR A 155 7.33 -8.07 -3.79
C THR A 155 8.68 -8.76 -3.89
N ALA A 156 8.89 -9.80 -3.13
CA ALA A 156 10.13 -10.58 -3.19
C ALA A 156 9.81 -12.08 -3.12
N LEU A 157 10.47 -12.86 -3.95
CA LEU A 157 10.41 -14.31 -3.88
C LEU A 157 11.58 -14.83 -3.05
N HIS A 158 11.27 -15.56 -1.99
CA HIS A 158 12.24 -16.21 -1.10
C HIS A 158 12.11 -17.71 -1.26
N ALA A 159 13.15 -18.37 -1.73
CA ALA A 159 13.18 -19.82 -1.86
C ALA A 159 14.17 -20.43 -0.88
N ALA A 160 13.70 -21.36 -0.07
CA ALA A 160 14.47 -22.07 0.93
C ALA A 160 14.18 -23.57 0.91
N TYR A 161 15.11 -24.34 1.43
CA TYR A 161 14.88 -25.78 1.60
C TYR A 161 13.94 -26.05 2.75
N LEU A 162 13.03 -27.00 2.58
CA LEU A 162 12.19 -27.51 3.64
C LEU A 162 13.01 -28.49 4.49
N TRP A 163 13.22 -28.15 5.77
CA TRP A 163 13.86 -29.05 6.71
C TRP A 163 12.86 -30.06 7.25
N PRO A 164 13.15 -31.36 7.22
CA PRO A 164 12.32 -32.37 7.85
C PRO A 164 12.17 -32.10 9.37
N LYS A 165 10.97 -32.24 9.90
CA LYS A 165 10.68 -32.03 11.33
C LYS A 165 11.61 -32.85 12.24
N GLU A 166 12.05 -33.99 11.77
CA GLU A 166 12.95 -34.90 12.50
C GLU A 166 14.35 -34.30 12.73
N VAL A 167 14.77 -33.35 11.91
CA VAL A 167 16.06 -32.65 12.08
C VAL A 167 15.93 -31.49 13.05
N MET A 168 14.73 -30.90 13.20
CA MET A 168 14.49 -29.75 14.07
C MET A 168 14.21 -30.16 15.53
N SER A 169 13.94 -31.42 15.81
CA SER A 169 13.62 -31.95 17.14
C SER A 169 14.82 -32.48 17.93
N LYS A 170 16.03 -32.28 17.42
CA LYS A 170 17.28 -32.67 18.09
C LYS A 170 17.98 -31.51 18.79
#